data_63dd393b6ff7ed488b6d850f95f3c576
#
_entry.id   63dd393b6ff7ed488b6d850f95f3c576
#
_cell.length_a   1.000
_cell.length_b   1.000
_cell.length_c   1.000
_cell.angle_alpha   90.00
_cell.angle_beta   90.00
_cell.angle_gamma   90.00
#
_symmetry.space_group_name_H-M   'P 1'
#
loop_
_entity.id
_entity.type
_entity.pdbx_description
1 polymer ?
#
loop_
_entity_poly.entity_id
_entity_poly.type
_entity_poly.pdbx_seq_one_letter_code
_entity_poly.pdbx_strand_id
1 'polypeptide(L)'
;MLNAAAAGKYGVLGVVSYNLETIIGAIRAAESKKAPLQILLFPWALHYSPSFVSAAAEACAAASVPVTXLHMDHAQDPEVIKKAANLKKHDGTPTFDSIMVDMSHYEXEENLAKTTELVKLCHERXIATEAEPGRIEGGEDGVKDTAELEGMMTTAEEVDDFIATGIDFLAPAFGNVHGDYHGVENIHLDYERYVFPPHLSRSPLLXILMLIDSLESIQKKVDGRVQIVLHGTNEFIPSILNKCIERGVTRVNVNKMVLSDYFAYTAEKTGKVPLTELVETSTELIKKQCEGWIDAMGCAGKAGTY
;
A
#
# COMPACT_ATOMS: atom_id res chain seq x y z
N MET A 1 -4.73 -11.84 7.93
CA MET A 1 -4.52 -11.85 6.48
C MET A 1 -3.04 -11.83 6.11
N LEU A 2 -2.26 -10.80 6.44
CA LEU A 2 -0.88 -10.70 5.98
C LEU A 2 0.06 -11.74 6.60
N ASN A 3 -0.19 -12.18 7.83
CA ASN A 3 0.59 -13.29 8.42
C ASN A 3 0.41 -14.58 7.61
N ALA A 4 -0.81 -14.83 7.10
CA ALA A 4 -1.06 -16.00 6.24
C ALA A 4 -0.34 -15.83 4.89
N ALA A 5 -0.30 -14.62 4.35
CA ALA A 5 0.44 -14.34 3.12
C ALA A 5 1.94 -14.61 3.30
N ALA A 6 2.50 -14.19 4.43
CA ALA A 6 3.91 -14.46 4.75
C ALA A 6 4.19 -15.96 4.82
N ALA A 7 3.35 -16.70 5.54
CA ALA A 7 3.49 -18.16 5.67
C ALA A 7 3.32 -18.88 4.33
N GLY A 8 2.40 -18.39 3.49
CA GLY A 8 2.11 -18.97 2.17
C GLY A 8 2.98 -18.46 1.05
N LYS A 9 3.82 -17.46 1.31
CA LYS A 9 4.75 -16.84 0.33
C LYS A 9 4.01 -16.28 -0.88
N TYR A 10 2.93 -15.51 -0.63
CA TYR A 10 2.19 -14.80 -1.67
C TYR A 10 1.95 -13.36 -1.23
N GLY A 11 1.57 -12.52 -2.18
CA GLY A 11 1.21 -11.12 -1.89
C GLY A 11 -0.30 -10.93 -1.89
N VAL A 12 -0.79 -10.06 -1.01
CA VAL A 12 -2.19 -9.65 -1.00
C VAL A 12 -2.32 -8.36 -1.79
N LEU A 13 -3.29 -8.30 -2.70
CA LEU A 13 -3.57 -7.10 -3.50
C LEU A 13 -4.21 -6.04 -2.60
N GLY A 14 -3.59 -4.85 -2.57
CA GLY A 14 -4.15 -3.66 -1.96
C GLY A 14 -4.54 -2.68 -3.07
N VAL A 15 -5.81 -2.34 -3.18
CA VAL A 15 -6.30 -1.50 -4.27
C VAL A 15 -6.64 -0.11 -3.75
N VAL A 16 -5.90 0.90 -4.21
CA VAL A 16 -6.26 2.30 -3.95
C VAL A 16 -7.56 2.58 -4.68
N SER A 17 -8.56 3.03 -3.96
CA SER A 17 -9.91 3.19 -4.50
C SER A 17 -10.41 4.62 -4.33
N TYR A 18 -11.15 5.11 -5.31
CA TYR A 18 -11.57 6.50 -5.39
C TYR A 18 -13.09 6.66 -5.52
N ASN A 19 -13.77 5.60 -5.94
CA ASN A 19 -15.22 5.64 -6.18
C ASN A 19 -15.79 4.23 -6.02
N LEU A 20 -17.10 4.10 -6.16
CA LEU A 20 -17.74 2.78 -5.98
C LEU A 20 -17.32 1.79 -7.05
N GLU A 21 -17.07 2.24 -8.28
CA GLU A 21 -16.63 1.35 -9.36
C GLU A 21 -15.29 0.69 -9.03
N THR A 22 -14.34 1.45 -8.47
CA THR A 22 -13.04 0.87 -8.09
C THR A 22 -13.19 -0.14 -6.95
N ILE A 23 -14.02 0.18 -5.96
CA ILE A 23 -14.27 -0.71 -4.80
C ILE A 23 -14.99 -1.98 -5.25
N ILE A 24 -16.09 -1.84 -5.95
CA ILE A 24 -16.92 -2.97 -6.38
C ILE A 24 -16.14 -3.86 -7.36
N GLY A 25 -15.41 -3.26 -8.29
CA GLY A 25 -14.59 -4.02 -9.24
C GLY A 25 -13.52 -4.85 -8.55
N ALA A 26 -12.81 -4.26 -7.59
CA ALA A 26 -11.78 -4.98 -6.82
C ALA A 26 -12.41 -6.12 -6.00
N ILE A 27 -13.54 -5.89 -5.34
CA ILE A 27 -14.22 -6.91 -4.56
C ILE A 27 -14.70 -8.05 -5.48
N ARG A 28 -15.31 -7.74 -6.62
CA ARG A 28 -15.73 -8.76 -7.59
C ARG A 28 -14.55 -9.61 -8.06
N ALA A 29 -13.40 -8.98 -8.27
CA ALA A 29 -12.17 -9.69 -8.66
C ALA A 29 -11.72 -10.67 -7.56
N ALA A 30 -11.68 -10.20 -6.32
CA ALA A 30 -11.30 -11.03 -5.18
C ALA A 30 -12.26 -12.21 -5.02
N GLU A 31 -13.57 -11.96 -5.16
CA GLU A 31 -14.59 -13.01 -5.05
C GLU A 31 -14.43 -14.04 -6.17
N SER A 32 -14.27 -13.60 -7.43
CA SER A 32 -14.12 -14.51 -8.56
C SER A 32 -12.86 -15.37 -8.46
N LYS A 33 -11.79 -14.83 -7.87
CA LYS A 33 -10.51 -15.53 -7.70
C LYS A 33 -10.39 -16.23 -6.34
N LYS A 34 -11.39 -16.10 -5.48
CA LYS A 34 -11.35 -16.63 -4.11
C LYS A 34 -10.07 -16.17 -3.39
N ALA A 35 -9.79 -14.87 -3.47
CA ALA A 35 -8.58 -14.25 -2.96
C ALA A 35 -8.88 -13.30 -1.82
N PRO A 36 -7.96 -13.12 -0.87
CA PRO A 36 -8.07 -12.01 0.09
C PRO A 36 -7.77 -10.68 -0.62
N LEU A 37 -8.24 -9.58 -0.03
CA LEU A 37 -8.12 -8.25 -0.64
C LEU A 37 -8.01 -7.19 0.46
N GLN A 38 -7.30 -6.10 0.18
CA GLN A 38 -7.39 -4.88 0.99
C GLN A 38 -7.83 -3.72 0.11
N ILE A 39 -8.81 -2.96 0.58
CA ILE A 39 -9.24 -1.72 -0.06
C ILE A 39 -8.55 -0.57 0.67
N LEU A 40 -7.88 0.29 -0.09
CA LEU A 40 -7.10 1.40 0.44
C LEU A 40 -7.78 2.72 0.06
N LEU A 41 -7.97 3.60 1.04
CA LEU A 41 -8.51 4.94 0.79
C LEU A 41 -7.49 5.98 1.27
N PHE A 42 -7.21 6.96 0.42
CA PHE A 42 -6.40 8.12 0.83
C PHE A 42 -7.25 9.06 1.71
N PRO A 43 -6.62 9.96 2.48
CA PRO A 43 -7.36 10.95 3.29
C PRO A 43 -8.36 11.78 2.49
N TRP A 44 -8.11 11.99 1.20
CA TRP A 44 -9.05 12.66 0.30
C TRP A 44 -10.47 12.09 0.41
N ALA A 45 -10.60 10.75 0.52
CA ALA A 45 -11.92 10.10 0.60
C ALA A 45 -12.72 10.60 1.80
N LEU A 46 -12.06 10.78 2.94
CA LEU A 46 -12.72 11.26 4.16
C LEU A 46 -13.12 12.74 4.02
N HIS A 47 -12.27 13.55 3.38
CA HIS A 47 -12.59 14.96 3.10
C HIS A 47 -13.74 15.09 2.10
N TYR A 48 -13.73 14.22 1.07
CA TYR A 48 -14.76 14.21 0.05
C TYR A 48 -16.13 13.89 0.66
N SER A 49 -16.24 12.78 1.38
CA SER A 49 -17.51 12.40 2.00
C SER A 49 -17.32 11.26 3.02
N PRO A 50 -17.65 11.50 4.30
CA PRO A 50 -17.73 10.39 5.25
C PRO A 50 -18.71 9.30 4.82
N SER A 51 -19.77 9.66 4.08
CA SER A 51 -20.73 8.66 3.58
C SER A 51 -20.10 7.73 2.56
N PHE A 52 -19.17 8.23 1.74
CA PHE A 52 -18.41 7.38 0.83
C PHE A 52 -17.56 6.37 1.60
N VAL A 53 -16.90 6.83 2.67
CA VAL A 53 -16.07 5.95 3.53
C VAL A 53 -16.95 4.87 4.17
N SER A 54 -18.15 5.23 4.64
CA SER A 54 -19.11 4.27 5.19
C SER A 54 -19.54 3.23 4.15
N ALA A 55 -19.85 3.69 2.92
CA ALA A 55 -20.23 2.78 1.82
C ALA A 55 -19.09 1.81 1.49
N ALA A 56 -17.84 2.28 1.49
CA ALA A 56 -16.67 1.43 1.28
C ALA A 56 -16.57 0.34 2.36
N ALA A 57 -16.74 0.74 3.63
CA ALA A 57 -16.69 -0.21 4.74
C ALA A 57 -17.80 -1.27 4.64
N GLU A 58 -19.02 -0.84 4.27
CA GLU A 58 -20.14 -1.77 4.09
C GLU A 58 -19.89 -2.74 2.94
N ALA A 59 -19.33 -2.26 1.83
CA ALA A 59 -19.00 -3.11 0.69
C ALA A 59 -17.97 -4.18 1.09
N CYS A 60 -16.96 -3.78 1.85
CA CYS A 60 -15.95 -4.73 2.35
C CYS A 60 -16.59 -5.78 3.27
N ALA A 61 -17.46 -5.35 4.17
CA ALA A 61 -18.14 -6.26 5.12
C ALA A 61 -19.07 -7.25 4.41
N ALA A 62 -19.67 -6.84 3.30
CA ALA A 62 -20.61 -7.66 2.55
C ALA A 62 -19.93 -8.67 1.61
N ALA A 63 -18.63 -8.56 1.40
CA ALA A 63 -17.90 -9.42 0.46
C ALA A 63 -17.94 -10.88 0.91
N SER A 64 -17.96 -11.80 -0.07
CA SER A 64 -17.97 -13.23 0.20
C SER A 64 -16.57 -13.82 0.45
N VAL A 65 -15.55 -12.98 0.37
CA VAL A 65 -14.16 -13.35 0.69
C VAL A 65 -13.65 -12.37 1.75
N PRO A 66 -12.54 -12.68 2.45
CA PRO A 66 -11.99 -11.72 3.40
C PRO A 66 -11.51 -10.45 2.70
N VAL A 67 -12.21 -9.35 2.91
CA VAL A 67 -11.78 -8.02 2.48
C VAL A 67 -11.52 -7.23 3.75
N THR A 68 -10.26 -7.17 4.14
CA THR A 68 -9.93 -6.36 5.31
C THR A 68 -9.63 -4.96 4.84
N UNK A 69 -10.10 -4.35 5.64
CA UNK A 69 -9.94 -3.70 5.52
C UNK A 69 -10.03 -2.74 4.84
N LEU A 70 -10.70 -2.17 5.34
CA LEU A 70 -10.57 -0.79 4.86
C LEU A 70 -9.32 -0.19 5.50
N HIS A 71 -8.39 0.21 4.68
CA HIS A 71 -7.10 0.77 5.14
C HIS A 71 -7.05 2.24 4.74
N MET A 72 -6.78 3.14 5.68
CA MET A 72 -6.49 4.53 5.32
C MET A 72 -4.99 4.63 5.00
N ASP A 73 -4.69 4.90 3.73
CA ASP A 73 -3.34 4.95 3.21
C ASP A 73 -2.82 6.41 3.26
N HIS A 74 -1.55 6.58 3.54
CA HIS A 74 -0.87 7.88 3.58
C HIS A 74 -1.62 8.96 4.37
N ALA A 75 -2.00 8.65 5.60
CA ALA A 75 -2.58 9.65 6.49
C ALA A 75 -1.45 10.49 7.10
N GLN A 76 -1.28 11.70 6.56
CA GLN A 76 -0.14 12.58 6.85
C GLN A 76 -0.42 13.62 7.92
N ASP A 77 -1.68 13.76 8.34
CA ASP A 77 -2.10 14.75 9.32
C ASP A 77 -2.60 14.03 10.57
N PRO A 78 -1.98 14.26 11.75
CA PRO A 78 -2.44 13.64 13.00
C PRO A 78 -3.93 13.85 13.27
N GLU A 79 -4.51 14.98 12.91
CA GLU A 79 -5.94 15.23 13.14
C GLU A 79 -6.82 14.36 12.24
N VAL A 80 -6.38 14.12 11.00
CA VAL A 80 -7.09 13.21 10.10
C VAL A 80 -7.01 11.77 10.64
N ILE A 81 -5.85 11.37 11.15
CA ILE A 81 -5.66 10.04 11.76
C ILE A 81 -6.61 9.87 12.95
N LYS A 82 -6.66 10.87 13.85
CA LYS A 82 -7.56 10.85 15.01
C LYS A 82 -9.03 10.74 14.57
N LYS A 83 -9.41 11.53 13.56
CA LYS A 83 -10.77 11.50 13.03
C LYS A 83 -11.09 10.10 12.45
N ALA A 84 -10.21 9.57 11.61
CA ALA A 84 -10.40 8.24 11.00
C ALA A 84 -10.49 7.14 12.08
N ALA A 85 -9.62 7.20 13.08
CA ALA A 85 -9.57 6.19 14.14
C ALA A 85 -10.83 6.20 15.01
N ASN A 86 -11.55 7.31 15.05
CA ASN A 86 -12.78 7.43 15.85
C ASN A 86 -14.05 7.10 15.05
N LEU A 87 -13.95 6.89 13.74
CA LEU A 87 -15.12 6.51 12.95
C LEU A 87 -15.54 5.07 13.27
N LYS A 88 -16.85 4.87 13.36
CA LYS A 88 -17.42 3.56 13.71
C LYS A 88 -18.49 3.15 12.71
N LYS A 89 -18.56 1.86 12.45
CA LYS A 89 -19.66 1.23 11.72
C LYS A 89 -20.91 1.17 12.61
N HIS A 90 -22.04 0.78 12.03
CA HIS A 90 -23.31 0.66 12.77
C HIS A 90 -23.20 -0.30 13.96
N ASP A 91 -22.37 -1.31 13.88
CA ASP A 91 -22.19 -2.29 14.97
C ASP A 91 -21.24 -1.79 16.08
N GLY A 92 -20.72 -0.59 15.95
CA GLY A 92 -19.82 0.01 16.94
C GLY A 92 -18.35 -0.33 16.75
N THR A 93 -18.01 -1.18 15.77
CA THR A 93 -16.61 -1.51 15.48
C THR A 93 -15.97 -0.41 14.64
N PRO A 94 -14.62 -0.32 14.63
CA PRO A 94 -13.94 0.70 13.82
C PRO A 94 -14.29 0.59 12.34
N THR A 95 -14.43 1.74 11.68
CA THR A 95 -14.65 1.78 10.23
C THR A 95 -13.41 1.30 9.48
N PHE A 96 -12.23 1.75 9.93
CA PHE A 96 -10.96 1.32 9.35
C PHE A 96 -10.40 0.15 10.14
N ASP A 97 -9.94 -0.87 9.45
CA ASP A 97 -9.23 -2.00 10.06
C ASP A 97 -7.77 -1.65 10.31
N SER A 98 -7.22 -0.75 9.51
CA SER A 98 -5.83 -0.28 9.67
C SER A 98 -5.67 1.14 9.13
N ILE A 99 -4.64 1.83 9.63
CA ILE A 99 -4.31 3.20 9.21
C ILE A 99 -2.79 3.28 9.03
N MET A 100 -2.37 3.84 7.90
CA MET A 100 -0.97 4.21 7.72
C MET A 100 -0.73 5.56 8.38
N VAL A 101 0.06 5.54 9.42
CA VAL A 101 0.51 6.72 10.14
C VAL A 101 1.73 7.24 9.39
N ASP A 102 1.47 8.09 8.39
CA ASP A 102 2.52 8.51 7.45
C ASP A 102 3.15 9.83 7.88
N MET A 103 4.16 9.72 8.72
CA MET A 103 4.93 10.90 9.17
C MET A 103 6.26 11.01 8.41
N SER A 104 6.34 10.37 7.22
CA SER A 104 7.58 10.32 6.44
C SER A 104 8.03 11.68 5.89
N HIS A 105 7.14 12.67 5.88
CA HIS A 105 7.50 14.04 5.49
C HIS A 105 8.31 14.78 6.58
N TYR A 106 8.40 14.19 7.79
CA TYR A 106 9.28 14.69 8.89
C TYR A 106 10.62 13.95 8.85
N GLU A 107 11.61 14.54 9.52
CA GLU A 107 12.89 13.85 9.74
C GLU A 107 12.75 12.72 10.77
N UNK A 108 13.43 11.70 10.80
CA UNK A 108 13.44 10.61 11.50
C UNK A 108 12.94 10.69 12.79
N GLU A 109 13.68 11.52 13.61
CA GLU A 109 13.31 11.63 15.03
C GLU A 109 11.86 12.08 15.22
N GLU A 110 11.44 13.07 14.46
CA GLU A 110 10.07 13.59 14.56
C GLU A 110 9.06 12.57 13.99
N ASN A 111 9.39 11.92 12.88
CA ASN A 111 8.59 10.83 12.33
C ASN A 111 8.37 9.77 13.42
N LEU A 112 9.45 9.30 14.02
CA LEU A 112 9.41 8.25 15.03
C LEU A 112 8.56 8.64 16.26
N ALA A 113 8.74 9.87 16.74
CA ALA A 113 8.00 10.36 17.91
C ALA A 113 6.50 10.45 17.64
N LYS A 114 6.13 11.04 16.49
CA LYS A 114 4.72 11.17 16.08
C LYS A 114 4.09 9.80 15.82
N THR A 115 4.83 8.92 15.15
CA THR A 115 4.39 7.55 14.86
C THR A 115 4.08 6.83 16.18
N THR A 116 4.97 6.91 17.17
CA THR A 116 4.76 6.26 18.47
C THR A 116 3.43 6.67 19.12
N GLU A 117 3.17 7.98 19.14
CA GLU A 117 1.94 8.51 19.72
C GLU A 117 0.69 8.03 18.99
N LEU A 118 0.74 8.11 17.65
CA LEU A 118 -0.43 7.79 16.83
C LEU A 118 -0.69 6.28 16.74
N VAL A 119 0.36 5.46 16.76
CA VAL A 119 0.23 4.00 16.85
C VAL A 119 -0.51 3.62 18.12
N LYS A 120 -0.11 4.19 19.24
CA LYS A 120 -0.78 3.95 20.52
C LYS A 120 -2.28 4.30 20.44
N LEU A 121 -2.58 5.48 19.88
CA LEU A 121 -3.97 5.94 19.71
C LEU A 121 -4.79 4.96 18.87
N CYS A 122 -4.23 4.47 17.77
CA CYS A 122 -4.91 3.53 16.88
C CYS A 122 -5.11 2.17 17.56
N HIS A 123 -4.08 1.67 18.23
CA HIS A 123 -4.14 0.37 18.91
C HIS A 123 -5.17 0.38 20.06
N GLU A 124 -5.34 1.50 20.73
CA GLU A 124 -6.39 1.65 21.78
C GLU A 124 -7.79 1.46 21.21
N ARG A 125 -7.91 1.54 19.90
CA ARG A 125 -9.18 1.39 19.19
C ARG A 125 -9.29 0.13 18.31
N UNK A 126 -8.16 -0.65 18.21
CA UNK A 126 -8.11 -1.75 17.59
C UNK A 126 -7.90 -1.66 16.22
N ILE A 127 -7.24 -0.79 15.94
CA ILE A 127 -6.89 -0.52 14.55
C ILE A 127 -5.40 -0.81 14.38
N ALA A 128 -5.06 -1.64 13.41
CA ALA A 128 -3.66 -1.94 13.06
C ALA A 128 -3.00 -0.72 12.40
N THR A 129 -1.68 -0.65 12.45
CA THR A 129 -0.96 0.54 11.98
C THR A 129 0.19 0.19 11.04
N GLU A 130 0.44 1.10 10.10
CA GLU A 130 1.54 1.05 9.15
C GLU A 130 2.37 2.32 9.32
N ALA A 131 3.67 2.24 9.04
CA ALA A 131 4.51 3.44 8.98
C ALA A 131 5.57 3.30 7.88
N GLU A 132 6.11 4.45 7.49
CA GLU A 132 7.12 4.56 6.44
C GLU A 132 8.41 5.13 7.03
N PRO A 133 9.37 4.26 7.40
CA PRO A 133 10.72 4.72 7.74
C PRO A 133 11.43 5.19 6.47
N GLY A 134 12.15 6.29 6.57
CA GLY A 134 12.67 6.94 5.37
C GLY A 134 11.56 7.72 4.67
N ARG A 135 11.63 7.79 3.37
CA ARG A 135 10.61 8.51 2.57
C ARG A 135 10.64 7.98 1.13
N ILE A 136 9.52 7.44 0.68
CA ILE A 136 9.36 7.04 -0.72
C ILE A 136 9.15 8.32 -1.54
N GLU A 137 9.99 8.53 -2.56
CA GLU A 137 9.94 9.73 -3.39
C GLU A 137 8.67 9.77 -4.23
N GLY A 138 8.20 10.98 -4.55
CA GLY A 138 7.06 11.19 -5.45
C GLY A 138 5.74 11.32 -4.71
N GLY A 139 4.66 11.32 -5.47
CA GLY A 139 3.32 11.49 -4.91
C GLY A 139 2.25 10.76 -5.67
N GLU A 140 1.09 10.66 -5.05
CA GLU A 140 -0.09 9.98 -5.59
C GLU A 140 -1.27 10.95 -5.66
N ASP A 141 -2.22 10.65 -6.53
CA ASP A 141 -3.46 11.41 -6.59
C ASP A 141 -4.19 11.31 -5.25
N GLY A 142 -4.46 12.44 -4.63
CA GLY A 142 -5.12 12.48 -3.32
C GLY A 142 -4.16 12.48 -2.12
N VAL A 143 -2.85 12.51 -2.36
CA VAL A 143 -1.80 12.60 -1.32
C VAL A 143 -0.93 13.82 -1.65
N LYS A 144 -0.82 14.75 -0.73
CA LYS A 144 -0.25 16.07 -1.05
C LYS A 144 1.21 16.30 -0.66
N ASP A 145 1.60 15.91 0.52
CA ASP A 145 2.71 16.59 1.19
C ASP A 145 4.10 16.05 0.92
N THR A 146 4.22 14.88 0.30
CA THR A 146 5.54 14.30 0.03
C THR A 146 5.98 14.42 -1.44
N ALA A 147 5.09 14.87 -2.31
CA ALA A 147 5.32 14.88 -3.78
C ALA A 147 6.56 15.69 -4.20
N GLU A 148 6.93 16.72 -3.43
CA GLU A 148 8.05 17.59 -3.77
C GLU A 148 9.27 17.35 -2.88
N LEU A 149 9.21 16.39 -1.95
CA LEU A 149 10.30 16.08 -1.06
C LEU A 149 11.21 15.00 -1.64
N GLU A 150 12.51 15.16 -1.44
CA GLU A 150 13.48 14.16 -1.89
C GLU A 150 13.30 12.85 -1.11
N GLY A 151 13.43 11.74 -1.80
CA GLY A 151 13.34 10.43 -1.19
C GLY A 151 14.47 10.14 -0.21
N MET A 152 14.19 9.30 0.78
CA MET A 152 15.18 8.84 1.75
C MET A 152 15.04 7.34 1.91
N MET A 153 16.09 6.59 1.60
CA MET A 153 16.09 5.13 1.72
C MET A 153 15.95 4.68 3.17
N THR A 154 15.18 3.63 3.40
CA THR A 154 15.03 3.02 4.72
C THR A 154 16.33 2.30 5.12
N THR A 155 16.84 2.59 6.30
CA THR A 155 18.02 1.88 6.84
C THR A 155 17.62 0.75 7.78
N ALA A 156 18.52 -0.21 7.96
CA ALA A 156 18.28 -1.33 8.87
C ALA A 156 18.12 -0.87 10.33
N GLU A 157 18.80 0.21 10.70
CA GLU A 157 18.66 0.76 12.05
C GLU A 157 17.26 1.32 12.28
N GLU A 158 16.73 2.06 11.31
CA GLU A 158 15.38 2.62 11.39
C GLU A 158 14.33 1.51 11.55
N VAL A 159 14.54 0.35 10.96
CA VAL A 159 13.58 -0.77 11.04
C VAL A 159 13.32 -1.12 12.51
N ASP A 160 14.38 -1.30 13.33
CA ASP A 160 14.20 -1.62 14.75
C ASP A 160 13.45 -0.52 15.50
N ASP A 161 13.82 0.72 15.23
CA ASP A 161 13.19 1.88 15.90
C ASP A 161 11.69 1.95 15.59
N PHE A 162 11.32 1.74 14.31
CA PHE A 162 9.91 1.77 13.92
C PHE A 162 9.15 0.55 14.46
N ILE A 163 9.74 -0.62 14.47
CA ILE A 163 9.12 -1.80 15.09
C ILE A 163 8.85 -1.54 16.58
N ALA A 164 9.78 -0.85 17.25
CA ALA A 164 9.63 -0.52 18.67
C ALA A 164 8.45 0.43 18.95
N THR A 165 7.96 1.18 17.94
CA THR A 165 6.74 1.97 18.10
C THR A 165 5.48 1.12 18.23
N GLY A 166 5.55 -0.14 17.84
CA GLY A 166 4.42 -1.06 17.87
C GLY A 166 3.68 -1.20 16.56
N ILE A 167 4.19 -0.67 15.45
CA ILE A 167 3.54 -0.80 14.13
C ILE A 167 3.34 -2.28 13.77
N ASP A 168 2.33 -2.53 12.94
CA ASP A 168 2.01 -3.87 12.44
C ASP A 168 2.57 -4.08 11.04
N PHE A 169 2.69 -3.03 10.26
CA PHE A 169 3.16 -3.05 8.86
C PHE A 169 4.23 -1.99 8.66
N LEU A 170 5.17 -2.28 7.77
CA LEU A 170 6.28 -1.38 7.46
C LEU A 170 6.37 -1.21 5.94
N ALA A 171 6.35 0.04 5.47
CA ALA A 171 6.47 0.38 4.05
C ALA A 171 7.88 0.94 3.81
N PRO A 172 8.83 0.11 3.33
CA PRO A 172 10.19 0.57 3.16
C PRO A 172 10.40 1.33 1.86
N ALA A 173 11.31 2.30 1.90
CA ALA A 173 11.83 2.99 0.72
C ALA A 173 13.14 2.30 0.33
N PHE A 174 13.18 1.64 -0.83
CA PHE A 174 14.35 0.90 -1.31
C PHE A 174 14.56 1.08 -2.82
N GLY A 175 14.16 2.26 -3.34
CA GLY A 175 14.24 2.61 -4.75
C GLY A 175 12.87 2.69 -5.43
N ASN A 176 11.83 2.26 -4.75
CA ASN A 176 10.46 2.41 -5.23
C ASN A 176 10.04 3.89 -5.11
N VAL A 177 9.23 4.35 -6.08
CA VAL A 177 8.74 5.73 -6.08
C VAL A 177 7.24 5.75 -6.32
N HIS A 178 6.57 6.75 -5.77
CA HIS A 178 5.18 7.03 -6.06
C HIS A 178 5.10 7.78 -7.40
N GLY A 179 4.12 7.42 -8.24
CA GLY A 179 3.98 8.02 -9.56
C GLY A 179 4.64 7.18 -10.64
N ASP A 180 5.00 7.81 -11.75
CA ASP A 180 5.45 7.10 -12.94
C ASP A 180 6.97 6.99 -12.99
N TYR A 181 7.46 5.80 -13.36
CA TYR A 181 8.90 5.55 -13.57
C TYR A 181 9.35 5.98 -14.96
N HIS A 182 8.41 6.28 -15.85
CA HIS A 182 8.67 6.63 -17.27
C HIS A 182 9.37 5.48 -18.01
N GLY A 183 8.95 4.25 -17.72
CA GLY A 183 9.42 3.04 -18.37
C GLY A 183 9.91 1.99 -17.38
N VAL A 184 9.60 0.73 -17.66
CA VAL A 184 9.99 -0.42 -16.81
C VAL A 184 11.52 -0.46 -16.61
N GLU A 185 12.27 -0.05 -17.65
CA GLU A 185 13.74 -0.01 -17.60
C GLU A 185 14.31 0.98 -16.59
N ASN A 186 13.47 1.90 -16.11
CA ASN A 186 13.89 2.90 -15.10
C ASN A 186 13.56 2.47 -13.67
N ILE A 187 12.97 1.29 -13.49
CA ILE A 187 12.66 0.77 -12.15
C ILE A 187 13.93 0.14 -11.59
N HIS A 188 14.55 0.81 -10.64
CA HIS A 188 15.80 0.34 -10.01
C HIS A 188 15.59 0.15 -8.51
N LEU A 189 15.20 -1.08 -8.13
CA LEU A 189 14.98 -1.43 -6.74
C LEU A 189 16.23 -2.08 -6.15
N ASP A 190 16.53 -1.74 -4.92
CA ASP A 190 17.66 -2.33 -4.19
C ASP A 190 17.20 -3.63 -3.53
N TYR A 191 17.41 -4.76 -4.23
CA TYR A 191 17.02 -6.08 -3.73
C TYR A 191 18.07 -6.69 -2.79
N GLU A 192 19.34 -6.36 -3.01
CA GLU A 192 20.49 -6.97 -2.31
C GLU A 192 21.53 -5.91 -1.97
N ARG A 193 22.10 -6.05 -0.81
CA ARG A 193 23.16 -5.13 -0.39
C ARG A 193 24.38 -5.30 -1.31
N TYR A 194 24.77 -4.21 -1.93
CA TYR A 194 25.92 -4.22 -2.84
C TYR A 194 27.22 -4.21 -2.06
N VAL A 195 28.05 -5.24 -2.24
CA VAL A 195 29.38 -5.27 -1.65
C VAL A 195 30.38 -4.82 -2.72
N PHE A 196 30.88 -3.61 -2.57
CA PHE A 196 31.83 -3.05 -3.54
C PHE A 196 33.25 -3.49 -3.22
N PRO A 197 34.07 -3.67 -4.28
CA PRO A 197 35.51 -3.92 -4.06
C PRO A 197 36.17 -2.77 -3.29
N PRO A 198 37.17 -3.05 -2.47
CA PRO A 198 37.80 -2.03 -1.63
C PRO A 198 38.39 -0.83 -2.36
N HIS A 199 38.78 -1.00 -3.61
CA HIS A 199 39.38 0.11 -4.39
C HIS A 199 38.36 1.16 -4.85
N LEU A 200 37.05 0.88 -4.74
CA LEU A 200 36.00 1.83 -5.09
C LEU A 200 35.46 2.59 -3.87
N SER A 201 35.94 2.25 -2.67
CA SER A 201 35.41 2.80 -1.41
C SER A 201 35.69 4.27 -1.15
N ARG A 202 36.47 4.93 -2.02
CA ARG A 202 36.85 6.35 -1.85
C ARG A 202 35.90 7.34 -2.56
N SER A 203 34.91 6.84 -3.25
CA SER A 203 33.92 7.71 -3.91
C SER A 203 32.86 8.18 -2.92
N PRO A 204 32.58 9.49 -2.84
CA PRO A 204 31.47 9.99 -2.01
C PRO A 204 30.12 9.39 -2.41
N LEU A 205 29.96 9.08 -3.69
CA LEU A 205 28.76 8.44 -4.19
C LEU A 205 28.61 7.02 -3.66
N LEU A 206 29.73 6.32 -3.51
CA LEU A 206 29.75 4.99 -2.94
C LEU A 206 29.39 4.98 -1.45
N UNK A 207 29.66 5.77 -1.02
CA UNK A 207 29.45 5.86 0.22
C UNK A 207 28.10 5.96 0.56
N ILE A 208 27.65 6.85 -0.13
CA ILE A 208 26.19 6.99 0.00
C ILE A 208 25.52 5.64 -0.26
N LEU A 209 25.90 4.97 -1.33
CA LEU A 209 25.37 3.66 -1.69
C LEU A 209 25.59 2.61 -0.61
N MET A 210 26.66 2.71 0.16
CA MET A 210 26.95 1.78 1.25
C MET A 210 26.02 1.97 2.46
N LEU A 211 25.35 3.10 2.53
CA LEU A 211 24.39 3.39 3.61
C LEU A 211 22.98 2.94 3.25
N ILE A 212 22.76 2.52 2.00
CA ILE A 212 21.45 2.10 1.53
C ILE A 212 21.26 0.62 1.83
N ASP A 213 20.26 0.27 2.62
CA ASP A 213 19.90 -1.10 2.93
C ASP A 213 18.90 -1.62 1.89
N SER A 214 19.17 -2.82 1.42
CA SER A 214 18.33 -3.48 0.42
C SER A 214 17.05 -4.05 1.05
N LEU A 215 16.06 -4.35 0.24
CA LEU A 215 14.85 -5.04 0.69
C LEU A 215 15.20 -6.36 1.41
N GLU A 216 16.22 -7.07 0.94
CA GLU A 216 16.66 -8.31 1.57
C GLU A 216 17.23 -8.07 2.98
N SER A 217 18.02 -7.00 3.15
CA SER A 217 18.54 -6.61 4.47
C SER A 217 17.40 -6.19 5.41
N ILE A 218 16.44 -5.44 4.87
CA ILE A 218 15.24 -5.02 5.61
C ILE A 218 14.45 -6.26 6.06
N GLN A 219 14.22 -7.21 5.17
CA GLN A 219 13.52 -8.45 5.49
C GLN A 219 14.22 -9.22 6.62
N LYS A 220 15.54 -9.36 6.54
CA LYS A 220 16.33 -10.02 7.58
C LYS A 220 16.20 -9.29 8.92
N LYS A 221 16.22 -7.98 8.89
CA LYS A 221 16.08 -7.15 10.08
C LYS A 221 14.69 -7.23 10.69
N VAL A 222 13.66 -7.22 9.85
CA VAL A 222 12.27 -7.36 10.27
C VAL A 222 12.05 -8.71 10.96
N ASP A 223 12.64 -9.76 10.43
CA ASP A 223 12.60 -11.13 11.00
C ASP A 223 11.19 -11.57 11.42
N GLY A 224 10.20 -11.25 10.58
CA GLY A 224 8.81 -11.65 10.83
C GLY A 224 8.07 -10.87 11.91
N ARG A 225 8.71 -9.87 12.52
CA ARG A 225 8.08 -9.10 13.62
C ARG A 225 6.94 -8.21 13.15
N VAL A 226 7.03 -7.72 11.91
CA VAL A 226 5.97 -6.93 11.27
C VAL A 226 5.85 -7.38 9.81
N GLN A 227 4.79 -6.96 9.12
CA GLN A 227 4.60 -7.29 7.71
C GLN A 227 5.16 -6.18 6.83
N ILE A 228 5.76 -6.56 5.70
CA ILE A 228 6.34 -5.60 4.74
C ILE A 228 5.32 -5.31 3.65
N VAL A 229 5.08 -4.03 3.40
CA VAL A 229 4.13 -3.54 2.40
C VAL A 229 4.89 -2.83 1.29
N LEU A 230 4.55 -3.12 0.05
CA LEU A 230 5.18 -2.50 -1.13
C LEU A 230 4.32 -1.35 -1.66
N HIS A 231 4.91 -0.17 -1.70
CA HIS A 231 4.34 1.03 -2.31
C HIS A 231 5.04 1.33 -3.64
N GLY A 232 4.45 2.22 -4.44
CA GLY A 232 5.11 2.73 -5.64
C GLY A 232 5.26 1.68 -6.73
N THR A 233 4.16 1.05 -7.12
CA THR A 233 4.19 -0.10 -8.04
C THR A 233 3.80 0.23 -9.49
N ASN A 234 3.59 1.50 -9.82
CA ASN A 234 3.20 1.86 -11.19
C ASN A 234 4.23 1.33 -12.18
N GLU A 235 3.76 0.78 -13.28
CA GLU A 235 4.56 0.19 -14.34
C GLU A 235 5.32 -1.10 -13.94
N PHE A 236 5.09 -1.63 -12.73
CA PHE A 236 5.68 -2.92 -12.35
C PHE A 236 5.16 -4.03 -13.26
N ILE A 237 6.05 -4.98 -13.55
CA ILE A 237 5.72 -6.21 -14.27
C ILE A 237 5.79 -7.39 -13.27
N PRO A 238 5.13 -8.52 -13.58
CA PRO A 238 5.10 -9.66 -12.64
C PRO A 238 6.47 -10.11 -12.12
N SER A 239 7.51 -10.07 -12.96
CA SER A 239 8.84 -10.51 -12.52
C SER A 239 9.42 -9.61 -11.41
N ILE A 240 9.22 -8.29 -11.51
CA ILE A 240 9.67 -7.35 -10.47
C ILE A 240 8.87 -7.58 -9.19
N LEU A 241 7.56 -7.70 -9.34
CA LEU A 241 6.65 -7.93 -8.22
C LEU A 241 7.02 -9.21 -7.47
N ASN A 242 7.26 -10.29 -8.20
CA ASN A 242 7.60 -11.58 -7.59
C ASN A 242 8.93 -11.52 -6.82
N LYS A 243 9.91 -10.77 -7.32
CA LYS A 243 11.17 -10.57 -6.59
C LYS A 243 10.94 -9.92 -5.22
N CYS A 244 10.00 -8.96 -5.17
CA CYS A 244 9.65 -8.29 -3.91
C CYS A 244 8.94 -9.27 -2.97
N ILE A 245 8.00 -10.06 -3.48
CA ILE A 245 7.25 -11.05 -2.67
C ILE A 245 8.21 -12.12 -2.13
N GLU A 246 9.15 -12.59 -2.94
CA GLU A 246 10.17 -13.55 -2.51
C GLU A 246 11.02 -13.00 -1.35
N ARG A 247 11.09 -11.68 -1.24
CA ARG A 247 11.86 -10.99 -0.18
C ARG A 247 10.98 -10.47 0.94
N GLY A 248 9.82 -11.06 1.11
CA GLY A 248 8.99 -10.84 2.30
C GLY A 248 7.84 -9.85 2.17
N VAL A 249 7.64 -9.25 1.02
CA VAL A 249 6.49 -8.37 0.81
C VAL A 249 5.20 -9.20 0.90
N THR A 250 4.23 -8.74 1.70
CA THR A 250 2.96 -9.45 1.90
C THR A 250 1.74 -8.67 1.46
N ARG A 251 1.85 -7.34 1.27
CA ARG A 251 0.80 -6.56 0.62
C ARG A 251 1.45 -5.68 -0.44
N VAL A 252 0.78 -5.58 -1.57
CA VAL A 252 1.24 -4.77 -2.70
C VAL A 252 0.17 -3.73 -2.99
N ASN A 253 0.51 -2.45 -2.81
CA ASN A 253 -0.39 -1.35 -3.10
C ASN A 253 -0.39 -1.08 -4.60
N VAL A 254 -1.57 -1.06 -5.21
CA VAL A 254 -1.73 -0.83 -6.64
C VAL A 254 -2.71 0.33 -6.86
N ASN A 255 -2.35 1.24 -7.73
CA ASN A 255 -3.15 2.44 -8.04
C ASN A 255 -3.46 2.49 -9.54
N LYS A 256 -2.63 3.16 -10.33
CA LYS A 256 -2.86 3.32 -11.78
C LYS A 256 -2.93 1.99 -12.52
N MET A 257 -2.32 0.96 -12.01
CA MET A 257 -2.22 -0.35 -12.66
C MET A 257 -3.57 -1.06 -12.80
N VAL A 258 -4.60 -0.61 -12.08
CA VAL A 258 -5.97 -1.16 -12.21
C VAL A 258 -6.94 -0.13 -12.77
N LEU A 259 -6.46 1.05 -13.14
CA LEU A 259 -7.31 2.16 -13.64
C LEU A 259 -7.16 2.41 -15.14
N SER A 260 -6.14 1.88 -15.79
CA SER A 260 -5.83 2.25 -17.18
C SER A 260 -6.98 1.95 -18.14
N ASP A 261 -7.58 0.77 -18.04
CA ASP A 261 -8.70 0.38 -18.92
C ASP A 261 -9.96 1.17 -18.60
N TYR A 262 -10.18 1.44 -17.32
CA TYR A 262 -11.28 2.30 -16.87
C TYR A 262 -11.15 3.69 -17.49
N PHE A 263 -9.99 4.31 -17.40
CA PHE A 263 -9.77 5.64 -17.96
C PHE A 263 -9.95 5.66 -19.47
N ALA A 264 -9.39 4.67 -20.18
CA ALA A 264 -9.52 4.60 -21.65
C ALA A 264 -10.99 4.46 -22.07
N TYR A 265 -11.73 3.59 -21.39
CA TYR A 265 -13.13 3.34 -21.69
C TYR A 265 -13.99 4.58 -21.39
N THR A 266 -13.84 5.17 -20.21
CA THR A 266 -14.67 6.34 -19.83
C THR A 266 -14.35 7.55 -20.69
N ALA A 267 -13.08 7.77 -21.06
CA ALA A 267 -12.71 8.86 -21.97
C ALA A 267 -13.40 8.71 -23.32
N GLU A 268 -13.53 7.46 -23.82
CA GLU A 268 -14.17 7.21 -25.12
C GLU A 268 -15.71 7.26 -25.04
N LYS A 269 -16.31 6.71 -23.98
CA LYS A 269 -17.74 6.37 -23.94
C LYS A 269 -18.63 7.35 -23.18
N THR A 270 -18.07 8.24 -22.35
CA THR A 270 -18.89 9.18 -21.59
C THR A 270 -19.74 10.02 -22.54
N GLY A 271 -21.06 10.04 -22.29
CA GLY A 271 -22.02 10.74 -23.13
C GLY A 271 -22.46 9.98 -24.38
N LYS A 272 -21.88 8.81 -24.62
CA LYS A 272 -22.18 8.01 -25.85
C LYS A 272 -22.92 6.72 -25.56
N VAL A 273 -22.94 6.28 -24.29
CA VAL A 273 -23.65 5.08 -23.85
C VAL A 273 -24.54 5.43 -22.66
N PRO A 274 -25.54 4.60 -22.32
CA PRO A 274 -26.33 4.82 -21.11
C PRO A 274 -25.44 4.83 -19.86
N LEU A 275 -25.80 5.61 -18.86
CA LEU A 275 -25.01 5.73 -17.62
C LEU A 275 -24.84 4.37 -16.94
N THR A 276 -25.88 3.54 -16.91
CA THR A 276 -25.78 2.21 -16.31
C THR A 276 -24.73 1.33 -17.01
N GLU A 277 -24.70 1.40 -18.35
CA GLU A 277 -23.67 0.69 -19.13
C GLU A 277 -22.28 1.23 -18.85
N LEU A 278 -22.14 2.57 -18.78
CA LEU A 278 -20.86 3.21 -18.47
C LEU A 278 -20.31 2.72 -17.13
N VAL A 279 -21.16 2.74 -16.09
CA VAL A 279 -20.79 2.35 -14.74
C VAL A 279 -20.45 0.85 -14.68
N GLU A 280 -21.32 0.00 -15.23
CA GLU A 280 -21.13 -1.46 -15.14
C GLU A 280 -19.90 -1.91 -15.93
N THR A 281 -19.70 -1.41 -17.14
CA THR A 281 -18.54 -1.78 -17.97
C THR A 281 -17.25 -1.29 -17.32
N SER A 282 -17.24 -0.07 -16.79
CA SER A 282 -16.09 0.48 -16.07
C SER A 282 -15.70 -0.43 -14.90
N THR A 283 -16.69 -0.86 -14.13
CA THR A 283 -16.49 -1.75 -12.98
C THR A 283 -15.89 -3.08 -13.41
N GLU A 284 -16.39 -3.66 -14.51
CA GLU A 284 -15.89 -4.94 -15.01
C GLU A 284 -14.44 -4.82 -15.54
N LEU A 285 -14.07 -3.66 -16.10
CA LEU A 285 -12.69 -3.44 -16.55
C LEU A 285 -11.73 -3.38 -15.36
N ILE A 286 -12.13 -2.72 -14.28
CA ILE A 286 -11.34 -2.70 -13.03
C ILE A 286 -11.21 -4.13 -12.48
N LYS A 287 -12.32 -4.87 -12.43
CA LYS A 287 -12.32 -6.27 -12.00
C LYS A 287 -11.28 -7.08 -12.78
N LYS A 288 -11.29 -6.96 -14.11
CA LYS A 288 -10.39 -7.73 -14.97
C LYS A 288 -8.90 -7.42 -14.68
N GLN A 289 -8.56 -6.14 -14.52
CA GLN A 289 -7.18 -5.77 -14.19
C GLN A 289 -6.80 -6.26 -12.79
N CYS A 290 -7.69 -6.16 -11.81
CA CYS A 290 -7.44 -6.68 -10.46
C CYS A 290 -7.23 -8.20 -10.49
N GLU A 291 -8.02 -8.94 -11.28
CA GLU A 291 -7.86 -10.39 -11.42
C GLU A 291 -6.45 -10.74 -11.92
N GLY A 292 -5.95 -9.99 -12.89
CA GLY A 292 -4.59 -10.18 -13.41
C GLY A 292 -3.53 -10.01 -12.32
N TRP A 293 -3.67 -9.00 -11.48
CA TRP A 293 -2.71 -8.75 -10.39
C TRP A 293 -2.84 -9.80 -9.28
N ILE A 294 -4.06 -10.23 -8.97
CA ILE A 294 -4.28 -11.34 -8.01
C ILE A 294 -3.54 -12.60 -8.47
N ASP A 295 -3.66 -12.93 -9.76
CA ASP A 295 -2.94 -14.09 -10.33
C ASP A 295 -1.41 -13.88 -10.23
N ALA A 296 -0.93 -12.69 -10.59
CA ALA A 296 0.51 -12.39 -10.59
C ALA A 296 1.11 -12.47 -9.17
N MET A 297 0.34 -12.10 -8.15
CA MET A 297 0.78 -12.11 -6.74
C MET A 297 0.67 -13.48 -6.08
N GLY A 298 0.02 -14.43 -6.73
CA GLY A 298 -0.14 -15.78 -6.19
C GLY A 298 -1.21 -15.92 -5.12
N CYS A 299 -2.12 -14.95 -4.97
CA CYS A 299 -3.14 -15.01 -3.91
C CYS A 299 -4.48 -15.60 -4.37
N ALA A 300 -4.62 -15.97 -5.62
CA ALA A 300 -5.83 -16.67 -6.10
C ALA A 300 -6.02 -17.96 -5.30
N GLY A 301 -7.24 -18.21 -4.85
CA GLY A 301 -7.56 -19.40 -4.06
C GLY A 301 -7.17 -19.33 -2.59
N LYS A 302 -6.65 -18.21 -2.11
CA LYS A 302 -6.12 -18.09 -0.74
C LYS A 302 -7.13 -17.51 0.27
N ALA A 303 -8.38 -17.29 -0.13
CA ALA A 303 -9.39 -16.67 0.74
C ALA A 303 -9.71 -17.49 1.99
N GLY A 304 -9.48 -18.79 1.97
CA GLY A 304 -9.78 -19.68 3.11
C GLY A 304 -8.58 -20.11 3.94
N THR A 305 -7.46 -19.41 3.86
CA THR A 305 -6.22 -19.88 4.49
C THR A 305 -5.97 -19.31 5.89
N TYR A 306 -6.93 -18.59 6.52
CA TYR A 306 -6.76 -17.99 7.86
C TYR A 306 -8.11 -17.78 8.57
#